data_9ffc324251cbce8c0e67323a00dd8885
#
_entry.id   9ffc324251cbce8c0e67323a00dd8885
#
_cell.length_a   1.000
_cell.length_b   1.000
_cell.length_c   1.000
_cell.angle_alpha   90.00
_cell.angle_beta   90.00
_cell.angle_gamma   90.00
#
_symmetry.space_group_name_H-M   'P 1'
#
loop_
_entity.id
_entity.type
_entity.pdbx_description
1 polymer ?
#
loop_
_entity_poly.entity_id
_entity_poly.type
_entity_poly.pdbx_seq_one_letter_code
_entity_poly.pdbx_strand_id
1 'polypeptide(L)'
;MKTSILEGKTAFITGVASPNGMGFATAKALAEWGASLGILDISHRVFDREKDLKEMGVAVKAYKVDLQDRAGIKAAADDMTAVYGKVDILANVAGMAYFGTEEIFKNVADLNEGEWDFSIGINLKSTFNTTQAFLQGMIDRQYGKIINVSSVTGPLVANPGESPYCAAKAAIVGLTRALALEVGKQNITVNAVAPGWIKTGASTESELAGGLNTGMGRPGTPDEVARLIRFLASDDSSYITGQLIVIDGGNIIQEYKGPSELYY
;
A
#
# COMPACT_ATOMS: atom_id res chain seq x y z
N MET A 1 -14.46 3.84 -23.94
CA MET A 1 -15.38 4.26 -22.88
C MET A 1 -14.58 4.31 -21.59
N LYS A 2 -14.55 5.43 -20.85
CA LYS A 2 -14.04 5.44 -19.47
C LYS A 2 -15.01 4.54 -18.68
N THR A 3 -14.52 3.48 -18.10
CA THR A 3 -15.31 2.58 -17.24
C THR A 3 -15.50 3.27 -15.88
N SER A 4 -16.69 3.78 -15.61
CA SER A 4 -17.03 4.47 -14.35
C SER A 4 -17.37 3.48 -13.22
N ILE A 5 -16.57 2.41 -13.06
CA ILE A 5 -16.83 1.33 -12.09
C ILE A 5 -16.83 1.85 -10.65
N LEU A 6 -16.02 2.88 -10.35
CA LEU A 6 -15.92 3.51 -9.03
C LEU A 6 -16.58 4.90 -8.98
N GLU A 7 -17.47 5.21 -9.94
CA GLU A 7 -18.21 6.47 -9.90
C GLU A 7 -19.06 6.58 -8.62
N GLY A 8 -18.97 7.74 -7.96
CA GLY A 8 -19.62 7.97 -6.67
C GLY A 8 -18.96 7.28 -5.48
N LYS A 9 -17.84 6.60 -5.67
CA LYS A 9 -16.99 6.07 -4.59
C LYS A 9 -15.92 7.07 -4.20
N THR A 10 -15.53 7.05 -2.94
CA THR A 10 -14.44 7.88 -2.41
C THR A 10 -13.35 6.98 -1.87
N ALA A 11 -12.11 7.22 -2.32
CA ALA A 11 -10.94 6.46 -1.90
C ALA A 11 -9.96 7.33 -1.10
N PHE A 12 -9.35 6.75 -0.08
CA PHE A 12 -8.25 7.37 0.66
C PHE A 12 -6.98 6.54 0.48
N ILE A 13 -5.90 7.18 0.06
CA ILE A 13 -4.64 6.51 -0.29
C ILE A 13 -3.48 7.14 0.48
N THR A 14 -2.65 6.32 1.10
CA THR A 14 -1.45 6.75 1.81
C THR A 14 -0.18 6.52 0.97
N GLY A 15 0.89 7.32 1.21
CA GLY A 15 2.19 7.16 0.55
C GLY A 15 2.21 7.66 -0.89
N VAL A 16 1.62 8.83 -1.17
CA VAL A 16 1.34 9.30 -2.55
C VAL A 16 2.38 10.29 -3.08
N ALA A 17 3.34 10.78 -2.27
CA ALA A 17 4.23 11.88 -2.67
C ALA A 17 5.15 11.59 -3.87
N SER A 18 5.58 10.33 -4.05
CA SER A 18 6.48 9.97 -5.15
C SER A 18 5.74 9.90 -6.49
N PRO A 19 6.17 10.63 -7.54
CA PRO A 19 5.53 10.59 -8.86
C PRO A 19 5.62 9.20 -9.53
N ASN A 20 6.65 8.42 -9.17
CA ASN A 20 6.91 7.07 -9.68
C ASN A 20 6.69 6.00 -8.59
N GLY A 21 5.90 6.31 -7.56
CA GLY A 21 5.59 5.41 -6.46
C GLY A 21 4.26 4.67 -6.66
N MET A 22 4.11 3.56 -5.94
CA MET A 22 2.88 2.75 -5.95
C MET A 22 1.66 3.54 -5.47
N GLY A 23 1.82 4.46 -4.50
CA GLY A 23 0.71 5.27 -3.98
C GLY A 23 0.12 6.20 -5.04
N PHE A 24 0.97 6.91 -5.79
CA PHE A 24 0.49 7.80 -6.86
C PHE A 24 -0.08 7.01 -8.04
N ALA A 25 0.55 5.89 -8.42
CA ALA A 25 -0.01 4.99 -9.42
C ALA A 25 -1.39 4.46 -9.00
N THR A 26 -1.57 4.10 -7.72
CA THR A 26 -2.86 3.69 -7.16
C THR A 26 -3.90 4.82 -7.24
N ALA A 27 -3.53 6.05 -6.87
CA ALA A 27 -4.40 7.20 -6.96
C ALA A 27 -4.89 7.42 -8.41
N LYS A 28 -3.98 7.38 -9.40
CA LYS A 28 -4.34 7.46 -10.82
C LYS A 28 -5.27 6.33 -11.25
N ALA A 29 -4.95 5.10 -10.88
CA ALA A 29 -5.74 3.93 -11.28
C ALA A 29 -7.17 3.96 -10.72
N LEU A 30 -7.38 4.42 -9.49
CA LEU A 30 -8.70 4.57 -8.90
C LEU A 30 -9.48 5.73 -9.55
N ALA A 31 -8.78 6.85 -9.82
CA ALA A 31 -9.36 7.99 -10.52
C ALA A 31 -9.82 7.66 -11.96
N GLU A 32 -9.05 6.84 -12.70
CA GLU A 32 -9.42 6.35 -14.02
C GLU A 32 -10.78 5.62 -14.03
N TRP A 33 -11.17 5.00 -12.91
CA TRP A 33 -12.46 4.34 -12.73
C TRP A 33 -13.53 5.22 -12.09
N GLY A 34 -13.23 6.51 -11.87
CA GLY A 34 -14.21 7.52 -11.47
C GLY A 34 -14.26 7.82 -9.96
N ALA A 35 -13.33 7.30 -9.16
CA ALA A 35 -13.30 7.59 -7.73
C ALA A 35 -12.88 9.04 -7.43
N SER A 36 -13.50 9.67 -6.42
CA SER A 36 -12.97 10.85 -5.74
C SER A 36 -11.89 10.45 -4.73
N LEU A 37 -10.87 11.29 -4.56
CA LEU A 37 -9.67 10.89 -3.84
C LEU A 37 -9.34 11.77 -2.62
N GLY A 38 -8.94 11.14 -1.52
CA GLY A 38 -8.07 11.70 -0.50
C GLY A 38 -6.68 11.09 -0.64
N ILE A 39 -5.66 11.92 -0.67
CA ILE A 39 -4.27 11.45 -0.77
C ILE A 39 -3.46 11.97 0.41
N LEU A 40 -2.66 11.11 1.02
CA LEU A 40 -1.88 11.45 2.21
C LEU A 40 -0.42 11.05 2.06
N ASP A 41 0.46 11.91 2.54
CA ASP A 41 1.89 11.62 2.70
C ASP A 41 2.49 12.50 3.80
N ILE A 42 3.62 12.11 4.36
CA ILE A 42 4.42 12.94 5.26
C ILE A 42 5.14 14.06 4.51
N SER A 43 5.44 13.86 3.24
CA SER A 43 6.16 14.80 2.37
C SER A 43 5.24 15.90 1.84
N HIS A 44 5.75 17.13 1.80
CA HIS A 44 5.06 18.27 1.18
C HIS A 44 4.73 18.05 -0.31
N ARG A 45 5.47 17.15 -0.99
CA ARG A 45 5.22 16.76 -2.40
C ARG A 45 3.85 16.15 -2.66
N VAL A 46 3.09 15.78 -1.62
CA VAL A 46 1.71 15.34 -1.77
C VAL A 46 0.83 16.40 -2.44
N PHE A 47 1.12 17.69 -2.23
CA PHE A 47 0.39 18.78 -2.86
C PHE A 47 0.71 18.93 -4.36
N ASP A 48 1.92 18.54 -4.80
CA ASP A 48 2.24 18.44 -6.23
C ASP A 48 1.39 17.35 -6.88
N ARG A 49 1.20 16.22 -6.19
CA ARG A 49 0.37 15.10 -6.67
C ARG A 49 -1.11 15.47 -6.71
N GLU A 50 -1.57 16.27 -5.76
CA GLU A 50 -2.91 16.86 -5.80
C GLU A 50 -3.09 17.73 -7.07
N LYS A 51 -2.12 18.57 -7.37
CA LYS A 51 -2.15 19.41 -8.58
C LYS A 51 -2.20 18.57 -9.85
N ASP A 52 -1.33 17.56 -9.96
CA ASP A 52 -1.31 16.65 -11.11
C ASP A 52 -2.67 15.96 -11.33
N LEU A 53 -3.30 15.49 -10.25
CA LEU A 53 -4.60 14.82 -10.32
C LEU A 53 -5.74 15.81 -10.66
N LYS A 54 -5.68 17.05 -10.15
CA LYS A 54 -6.65 18.10 -10.52
C LYS A 54 -6.56 18.48 -11.99
N GLU A 55 -5.34 18.53 -12.55
CA GLU A 55 -5.12 18.78 -13.98
C GLU A 55 -5.69 17.63 -14.85
N MET A 56 -5.79 16.42 -14.31
CA MET A 56 -6.47 15.28 -14.94
C MET A 56 -8.00 15.34 -14.77
N GLY A 57 -8.55 16.35 -14.09
CA GLY A 57 -9.98 16.49 -13.82
C GLY A 57 -10.50 15.64 -12.65
N VAL A 58 -9.63 15.18 -11.76
CA VAL A 58 -9.98 14.34 -10.61
C VAL A 58 -10.41 15.21 -9.43
N ALA A 59 -11.52 14.84 -8.77
CA ALA A 59 -11.90 15.40 -7.48
C ALA A 59 -10.95 14.83 -6.41
N VAL A 60 -10.01 15.64 -5.92
CA VAL A 60 -8.96 15.19 -5.00
C VAL A 60 -8.65 16.23 -3.93
N LYS A 61 -8.33 15.76 -2.71
CA LYS A 61 -7.81 16.56 -1.60
C LYS A 61 -6.58 15.91 -0.99
N ALA A 62 -5.51 16.70 -0.78
CA ALA A 62 -4.25 16.23 -0.22
C ALA A 62 -4.12 16.58 1.27
N TYR A 63 -3.46 15.69 2.00
CA TYR A 63 -3.16 15.84 3.42
C TYR A 63 -1.67 15.55 3.66
N LYS A 64 -0.98 16.50 4.28
CA LYS A 64 0.38 16.28 4.77
C LYS A 64 0.31 15.89 6.24
N VAL A 65 0.44 14.60 6.54
CA VAL A 65 0.34 14.04 7.89
C VAL A 65 1.34 12.91 8.07
N ASP A 66 1.97 12.85 9.24
CA ASP A 66 2.72 11.66 9.67
C ASP A 66 1.72 10.56 10.08
N LEU A 67 1.84 9.37 9.51
CA LEU A 67 0.97 8.24 9.83
C LEU A 67 1.16 7.66 11.24
N GLN A 68 2.12 8.18 12.00
CA GLN A 68 2.25 7.92 13.43
C GLN A 68 1.45 8.93 14.28
N ASP A 69 1.07 10.08 13.70
CA ASP A 69 0.20 11.08 14.35
C ASP A 69 -1.29 10.70 14.19
N ARG A 70 -1.83 10.02 15.20
CA ARG A 70 -3.24 9.60 15.22
C ARG A 70 -4.23 10.76 15.17
N ALA A 71 -3.89 11.90 15.77
CA ALA A 71 -4.76 13.07 15.78
C ALA A 71 -4.82 13.70 14.38
N GLY A 72 -3.68 13.82 13.71
CA GLY A 72 -3.59 14.30 12.33
C GLY A 72 -4.34 13.40 11.34
N ILE A 73 -4.23 12.06 11.50
CA ILE A 73 -4.97 11.10 10.66
C ILE A 73 -6.49 11.25 10.89
N LYS A 74 -6.91 11.35 12.17
CA LYS A 74 -8.32 11.54 12.48
C LYS A 74 -8.86 12.83 11.88
N ALA A 75 -8.13 13.93 11.98
CA ALA A 75 -8.52 15.20 11.37
C ALA A 75 -8.66 15.09 9.84
N ALA A 76 -7.73 14.38 9.17
CA ALA A 76 -7.83 14.11 7.74
C ALA A 76 -9.06 13.25 7.39
N ALA A 77 -9.38 12.24 8.19
CA ALA A 77 -10.55 11.37 8.00
C ALA A 77 -11.87 12.14 8.20
N ASP A 78 -11.95 12.96 9.24
CA ASP A 78 -13.11 13.81 9.52
C ASP A 78 -13.34 14.81 8.38
N ASP A 79 -12.28 15.46 7.91
CA ASP A 79 -12.34 16.40 6.79
C ASP A 79 -12.72 15.71 5.46
N MET A 80 -12.18 14.52 5.16
CA MET A 80 -12.60 13.72 4.01
C MET A 80 -14.10 13.41 4.05
N THR A 81 -14.60 13.04 5.22
CA THR A 81 -16.03 12.75 5.42
C THR A 81 -16.85 14.01 5.25
N ALA A 82 -16.39 15.17 5.74
CA ALA A 82 -17.07 16.44 5.55
C ALA A 82 -17.13 16.88 4.07
N VAL A 83 -16.05 16.67 3.31
CA VAL A 83 -15.96 17.09 1.90
C VAL A 83 -16.70 16.14 0.95
N TYR A 84 -16.57 14.82 1.14
CA TYR A 84 -17.10 13.82 0.20
C TYR A 84 -18.24 12.97 0.78
N GLY A 85 -18.65 13.22 2.03
CA GLY A 85 -19.71 12.49 2.72
C GLY A 85 -19.35 11.10 3.23
N LYS A 86 -18.32 10.47 2.66
CA LYS A 86 -17.90 9.08 2.98
C LYS A 86 -16.51 8.76 2.51
N VAL A 87 -15.95 7.67 3.02
CA VAL A 87 -14.78 6.98 2.44
C VAL A 87 -15.14 5.51 2.26
N ASP A 88 -15.17 5.04 1.02
CA ASP A 88 -15.57 3.68 0.64
C ASP A 88 -14.36 2.74 0.50
N ILE A 89 -13.20 3.30 0.14
CA ILE A 89 -11.98 2.56 -0.18
C ILE A 89 -10.83 3.14 0.63
N LEU A 90 -10.08 2.28 1.32
CA LEU A 90 -8.83 2.64 1.99
C LEU A 90 -7.69 1.82 1.39
N ALA A 91 -6.72 2.48 0.77
CA ALA A 91 -5.49 1.87 0.30
C ALA A 91 -4.30 2.30 1.18
N ASN A 92 -3.87 1.42 2.06
CA ASN A 92 -2.69 1.58 2.90
C ASN A 92 -1.44 1.21 2.10
N VAL A 93 -0.90 2.17 1.33
CA VAL A 93 0.25 1.96 0.45
C VAL A 93 1.56 2.45 1.10
N ALA A 94 1.47 3.41 2.02
CA ALA A 94 2.63 3.91 2.74
C ALA A 94 3.37 2.79 3.49
N GLY A 95 4.67 2.82 3.41
CA GLY A 95 5.57 1.90 4.07
C GLY A 95 6.89 1.83 3.31
N MET A 96 7.99 1.68 4.03
CA MET A 96 9.32 1.68 3.44
C MET A 96 10.32 0.97 4.34
N ALA A 97 11.45 0.59 3.75
CA ALA A 97 12.64 0.14 4.48
C ALA A 97 13.51 1.33 4.95
N TYR A 98 13.27 2.52 4.41
CA TYR A 98 14.06 3.74 4.66
C TYR A 98 13.33 4.77 5.48
N PHE A 99 14.09 5.48 6.32
CA PHE A 99 13.71 6.80 6.82
C PHE A 99 14.90 7.76 6.68
N GLY A 100 14.66 8.90 6.09
CA GLY A 100 15.73 9.82 5.75
C GLY A 100 16.57 9.27 4.59
N THR A 101 17.88 9.18 4.78
CA THR A 101 18.85 8.77 3.75
C THR A 101 19.43 7.37 3.94
N GLU A 102 19.10 6.68 5.04
CA GLU A 102 19.71 5.40 5.39
C GLU A 102 18.65 4.29 5.54
N GLU A 103 18.91 3.17 4.89
CA GLU A 103 18.18 1.93 5.06
C GLU A 103 18.61 1.26 6.37
N ILE A 104 17.62 0.78 7.15
CA ILE A 104 17.92 -0.05 8.31
C ILE A 104 18.24 -1.46 7.81
N PHE A 105 19.49 -1.70 7.52
CA PHE A 105 20.00 -2.99 7.05
C PHE A 105 21.04 -3.52 8.04
N LYS A 106 20.57 -4.16 9.12
CA LYS A 106 21.39 -4.68 10.21
C LYS A 106 20.92 -6.04 10.70
N ASN A 107 21.88 -6.88 11.09
CA ASN A 107 21.54 -8.12 11.79
C ASN A 107 20.88 -7.83 13.14
N VAL A 108 20.04 -8.75 13.61
CA VAL A 108 19.31 -8.58 14.88
C VAL A 108 20.24 -8.26 16.06
N ALA A 109 21.44 -8.86 16.08
CA ALA A 109 22.41 -8.62 17.14
C ALA A 109 22.93 -7.16 17.22
N ASP A 110 22.84 -6.44 16.10
CA ASP A 110 23.38 -5.08 15.95
C ASP A 110 22.29 -4.00 15.93
N LEU A 111 20.99 -4.43 15.93
CA LEU A 111 19.86 -3.51 15.96
C LEU A 111 19.69 -2.88 17.34
N ASN A 112 19.42 -1.59 17.37
CA ASN A 112 18.93 -0.94 18.58
C ASN A 112 17.39 -0.88 18.61
N GLU A 113 16.82 -0.66 19.79
CA GLU A 113 15.37 -0.59 20.01
C GLU A 113 14.69 0.48 19.16
N GLY A 114 15.32 1.65 18.99
CA GLY A 114 14.77 2.75 18.18
C GLY A 114 14.65 2.41 16.70
N GLU A 115 15.60 1.67 16.14
CA GLU A 115 15.55 1.20 14.73
C GLU A 115 14.42 0.18 14.54
N TRP A 116 14.27 -0.72 15.52
CA TRP A 116 13.17 -1.68 15.53
C TRP A 116 11.81 -0.97 15.59
N ASP A 117 11.60 -0.13 16.61
CA ASP A 117 10.35 0.59 16.84
C ASP A 117 10.00 1.51 15.68
N PHE A 118 11.00 2.13 15.07
CA PHE A 118 10.83 2.95 13.89
C PHE A 118 10.25 2.15 12.73
N SER A 119 10.82 1.01 12.36
CA SER A 119 10.34 0.18 11.26
C SER A 119 8.93 -0.37 11.50
N ILE A 120 8.64 -0.82 12.73
CA ILE A 120 7.28 -1.23 13.14
C ILE A 120 6.33 -0.03 13.06
N GLY A 121 6.76 1.14 13.49
CA GLY A 121 5.97 2.37 13.48
C GLY A 121 5.50 2.77 12.08
N ILE A 122 6.43 2.88 11.14
CA ILE A 122 6.13 3.37 9.78
C ILE A 122 5.43 2.33 8.89
N ASN A 123 5.60 1.04 9.13
CA ASN A 123 5.01 -0.01 8.31
C ASN A 123 3.70 -0.57 8.91
N LEU A 124 3.73 -1.04 10.15
CA LEU A 124 2.58 -1.71 10.76
C LEU A 124 1.64 -0.73 11.48
N LYS A 125 2.19 0.10 12.38
CA LYS A 125 1.36 1.00 13.17
C LYS A 125 0.67 2.06 12.32
N SER A 126 1.31 2.53 11.26
CA SER A 126 0.73 3.42 10.25
C SER A 126 -0.52 2.81 9.61
N THR A 127 -0.43 1.54 9.16
CA THR A 127 -1.56 0.79 8.59
C THR A 127 -2.70 0.63 9.60
N PHE A 128 -2.38 0.32 10.86
CA PHE A 128 -3.38 0.23 11.92
C PHE A 128 -4.05 1.57 12.19
N ASN A 129 -3.29 2.65 12.32
CA ASN A 129 -3.82 3.97 12.63
C ASN A 129 -4.80 4.49 11.57
N THR A 130 -4.42 4.37 10.29
CA THR A 130 -5.29 4.78 9.17
C THR A 130 -6.54 3.91 9.10
N THR A 131 -6.39 2.59 9.23
CA THR A 131 -7.53 1.67 9.24
C THR A 131 -8.51 2.03 10.34
N GLN A 132 -8.04 2.25 11.58
CA GLN A 132 -8.89 2.61 12.70
C GLN A 132 -9.65 3.93 12.49
N ALA A 133 -9.04 4.92 11.82
CA ALA A 133 -9.66 6.22 11.58
C ALA A 133 -10.87 6.16 10.62
N PHE A 134 -10.87 5.22 9.66
CA PHE A 134 -11.93 5.11 8.66
C PHE A 134 -12.93 3.97 8.93
N LEU A 135 -12.55 3.00 9.76
CA LEU A 135 -13.29 1.75 9.91
C LEU A 135 -14.73 1.94 10.41
N GLN A 136 -14.93 2.77 11.44
CA GLN A 136 -16.27 2.97 12.01
C GLN A 136 -17.25 3.50 10.96
N GLY A 137 -16.83 4.47 10.15
CA GLY A 137 -17.66 5.00 9.07
C GLY A 137 -18.00 3.95 8.00
N MET A 138 -17.11 3.00 7.72
CA MET A 138 -17.39 1.86 6.83
C MET A 138 -18.40 0.89 7.47
N ILE A 139 -18.24 0.59 8.76
CA ILE A 139 -19.15 -0.28 9.53
C ILE A 139 -20.56 0.31 9.53
N ASP A 140 -20.71 1.59 9.84
CA ASP A 140 -22.01 2.26 9.92
C ASP A 140 -22.76 2.25 8.57
N ARG A 141 -22.03 2.30 7.45
CA ARG A 141 -22.59 2.24 6.10
C ARG A 141 -22.71 0.83 5.53
N GLN A 142 -22.22 -0.20 6.24
CA GLN A 142 -22.19 -1.59 5.77
C GLN A 142 -21.51 -1.75 4.40
N TYR A 143 -20.42 -1.00 4.19
CA TYR A 143 -19.63 -1.03 2.97
C TYR A 143 -18.21 -0.52 3.19
N GLY A 144 -17.23 -1.26 2.69
CA GLY A 144 -15.84 -0.84 2.68
C GLY A 144 -14.92 -1.79 1.92
N LYS A 145 -13.86 -1.23 1.35
CA LYS A 145 -12.76 -1.96 0.70
C LYS A 145 -11.45 -1.49 1.32
N ILE A 146 -10.77 -2.36 2.05
CA ILE A 146 -9.49 -2.06 2.69
C ILE A 146 -8.41 -2.89 2.02
N ILE A 147 -7.42 -2.24 1.44
CA ILE A 147 -6.30 -2.88 0.77
C ILE A 147 -5.00 -2.44 1.43
N ASN A 148 -4.29 -3.40 2.03
CA ASN A 148 -3.03 -3.19 2.70
C ASN A 148 -1.86 -3.61 1.81
N VAL A 149 -0.85 -2.75 1.66
CA VAL A 149 0.37 -3.15 0.95
C VAL A 149 1.36 -3.77 1.94
N SER A 150 1.45 -5.10 1.87
CA SER A 150 2.48 -5.90 2.52
C SER A 150 3.73 -5.98 1.62
N SER A 151 4.35 -7.12 1.52
CA SER A 151 5.48 -7.46 0.65
C SER A 151 5.56 -8.98 0.51
N VAL A 152 6.27 -9.49 -0.49
CA VAL A 152 6.73 -10.89 -0.46
C VAL A 152 7.74 -11.09 0.67
N THR A 153 8.58 -10.07 0.95
CA THR A 153 9.54 -10.06 2.05
C THR A 153 8.82 -9.91 3.39
N GLY A 154 9.05 -10.85 4.26
CA GLY A 154 8.42 -11.02 5.56
C GLY A 154 7.42 -12.17 5.59
N PRO A 155 6.27 -12.09 4.90
CA PRO A 155 5.28 -13.18 4.93
C PRO A 155 5.71 -14.48 4.23
N LEU A 156 6.54 -14.39 3.18
CA LEU A 156 6.82 -15.51 2.27
C LEU A 156 8.30 -15.79 2.10
N VAL A 157 9.12 -14.74 2.03
CA VAL A 157 10.58 -14.81 1.94
C VAL A 157 11.18 -13.80 2.92
N ALA A 158 12.51 -13.85 3.12
CA ALA A 158 13.22 -12.91 3.97
C ALA A 158 14.61 -12.59 3.41
N ASN A 159 15.12 -11.42 3.75
CA ASN A 159 16.51 -11.03 3.52
C ASN A 159 17.23 -10.87 4.87
N PRO A 160 18.49 -11.31 4.97
CA PRO A 160 19.33 -10.95 6.12
C PRO A 160 19.39 -9.42 6.26
N GLY A 161 19.38 -8.91 7.48
CA GLY A 161 19.46 -7.47 7.76
C GLY A 161 18.11 -6.72 7.76
N GLU A 162 17.03 -7.32 7.30
CA GLU A 162 15.69 -6.69 7.20
C GLU A 162 14.67 -7.20 8.23
N SER A 163 15.12 -7.71 9.37
CA SER A 163 14.23 -8.36 10.35
C SER A 163 13.08 -7.48 10.86
N PRO A 164 13.24 -6.15 11.12
CA PRO A 164 12.11 -5.31 11.54
C PRO A 164 11.09 -5.11 10.41
N TYR A 165 11.56 -4.93 9.19
CA TYR A 165 10.70 -4.82 8.00
C TYR A 165 9.94 -6.13 7.76
N CYS A 166 10.63 -7.27 7.78
CA CYS A 166 10.02 -8.60 7.64
C CYS A 166 8.92 -8.81 8.70
N ALA A 167 9.20 -8.50 9.95
CA ALA A 167 8.24 -8.62 11.04
C ALA A 167 7.00 -7.75 10.80
N ALA A 168 7.20 -6.48 10.43
CA ALA A 168 6.11 -5.54 10.16
C ALA A 168 5.24 -6.00 8.98
N LYS A 169 5.86 -6.40 7.86
CA LYS A 169 5.12 -6.83 6.65
C LYS A 169 4.41 -8.16 6.85
N ALA A 170 4.97 -9.09 7.61
CA ALA A 170 4.28 -10.31 8.03
C ALA A 170 3.09 -10.00 8.95
N ALA A 171 3.25 -9.08 9.90
CA ALA A 171 2.19 -8.67 10.82
C ALA A 171 1.00 -8.00 10.11
N ILE A 172 1.22 -7.26 9.01
CA ILE A 172 0.13 -6.71 8.16
C ILE A 172 -0.78 -7.83 7.65
N VAL A 173 -0.24 -9.00 7.31
CA VAL A 173 -1.06 -10.14 6.86
C VAL A 173 -1.92 -10.69 8.01
N GLY A 174 -1.35 -10.79 9.22
CA GLY A 174 -2.11 -11.16 10.41
C GLY A 174 -3.25 -10.18 10.72
N LEU A 175 -2.95 -8.88 10.70
CA LEU A 175 -3.95 -7.81 10.86
C LEU A 175 -5.04 -7.88 9.79
N THR A 176 -4.68 -8.09 8.52
CA THR A 176 -5.61 -8.22 7.40
C THR A 176 -6.59 -9.38 7.62
N ARG A 177 -6.11 -10.55 8.06
CA ARG A 177 -6.94 -11.74 8.31
C ARG A 177 -7.89 -11.55 9.50
N ALA A 178 -7.38 -11.03 10.61
CA ALA A 178 -8.19 -10.77 11.79
C ALA A 178 -9.32 -9.77 11.46
N LEU A 179 -8.96 -8.63 10.87
CA LEU A 179 -9.93 -7.60 10.54
C LEU A 179 -10.96 -8.07 9.50
N ALA A 180 -10.56 -8.88 8.51
CA ALA A 180 -11.49 -9.44 7.53
C ALA A 180 -12.62 -10.27 8.19
N LEU A 181 -12.30 -11.02 9.25
CA LEU A 181 -13.29 -11.79 10.02
C LEU A 181 -14.14 -10.89 10.91
N GLU A 182 -13.56 -9.84 11.49
CA GLU A 182 -14.29 -8.90 12.35
C GLU A 182 -15.38 -8.15 11.59
N VAL A 183 -15.10 -7.75 10.33
CA VAL A 183 -15.97 -6.83 9.56
C VAL A 183 -16.64 -7.44 8.34
N GLY A 184 -16.45 -8.72 8.07
CA GLY A 184 -17.01 -9.37 6.88
C GLY A 184 -18.54 -9.34 6.85
N LYS A 185 -19.21 -9.44 7.99
CA LYS A 185 -20.68 -9.36 8.11
C LYS A 185 -21.23 -7.96 7.81
N GLN A 186 -20.38 -6.93 7.85
CA GLN A 186 -20.71 -5.56 7.49
C GLN A 186 -20.41 -5.25 6.01
N ASN A 187 -20.27 -6.28 5.16
CA ASN A 187 -19.97 -6.13 3.75
C ASN A 187 -18.67 -5.30 3.49
N ILE A 188 -17.68 -5.49 4.36
CA ILE A 188 -16.35 -4.87 4.23
C ILE A 188 -15.35 -5.98 3.88
N THR A 189 -14.60 -5.79 2.81
CA THR A 189 -13.50 -6.69 2.46
C THR A 189 -12.16 -6.09 2.88
N VAL A 190 -11.26 -6.94 3.40
CA VAL A 190 -9.92 -6.53 3.81
C VAL A 190 -8.92 -7.49 3.19
N ASN A 191 -8.06 -7.00 2.31
CA ASN A 191 -7.06 -7.81 1.63
C ASN A 191 -5.67 -7.17 1.70
N ALA A 192 -4.64 -7.98 1.54
CA ALA A 192 -3.27 -7.52 1.40
C ALA A 192 -2.74 -7.86 0.01
N VAL A 193 -1.92 -6.99 -0.56
CA VAL A 193 -1.11 -7.26 -1.73
C VAL A 193 0.35 -7.42 -1.30
N ALA A 194 1.06 -8.36 -1.91
CA ALA A 194 2.48 -8.64 -1.66
C ALA A 194 3.28 -8.39 -2.94
N PRO A 195 3.76 -7.15 -3.18
CA PRO A 195 4.66 -6.88 -4.28
C PRO A 195 6.01 -7.57 -4.08
N GLY A 196 6.62 -8.00 -5.19
CA GLY A 196 8.04 -8.33 -5.26
C GLY A 196 8.89 -7.10 -5.62
N TRP A 197 9.87 -7.30 -6.52
CA TRP A 197 10.71 -6.22 -7.03
C TRP A 197 9.93 -5.29 -7.95
N ILE A 198 9.62 -4.08 -7.47
CA ILE A 198 8.87 -3.08 -8.23
C ILE A 198 9.78 -1.87 -8.48
N LYS A 199 9.96 -1.52 -9.76
CA LYS A 199 10.76 -0.36 -10.16
C LYS A 199 10.05 0.93 -9.79
N THR A 200 10.46 1.54 -8.69
CA THR A 200 9.97 2.85 -8.20
C THR A 200 11.07 3.92 -8.33
N GLY A 201 10.76 5.16 -7.99
CA GLY A 201 11.76 6.22 -7.91
C GLY A 201 12.78 6.07 -6.77
N ALA A 202 12.54 5.13 -5.84
CA ALA A 202 13.44 4.84 -4.72
C ALA A 202 14.21 3.51 -4.89
N SER A 203 14.01 2.79 -6.02
CA SER A 203 14.66 1.50 -6.24
C SER A 203 16.16 1.63 -6.39
N THR A 204 16.91 0.81 -5.66
CA THR A 204 18.36 0.66 -5.75
C THR A 204 18.77 -0.17 -6.97
N GLU A 205 20.04 -0.12 -7.35
CA GLU A 205 20.57 -0.96 -8.43
C GLU A 205 20.46 -2.46 -8.10
N SER A 206 20.66 -2.84 -6.83
CA SER A 206 20.53 -4.23 -6.38
C SER A 206 19.08 -4.74 -6.46
N GLU A 207 18.10 -3.90 -6.13
CA GLU A 207 16.68 -4.24 -6.28
C GLU A 207 16.29 -4.39 -7.75
N LEU A 208 16.80 -3.51 -8.63
CA LEU A 208 16.57 -3.62 -10.07
C LEU A 208 17.21 -4.89 -10.65
N ALA A 209 18.43 -5.25 -10.20
CA ALA A 209 19.08 -6.51 -10.57
C ALA A 209 18.29 -7.72 -10.08
N GLY A 210 17.76 -7.68 -8.83
CA GLY A 210 16.86 -8.69 -8.31
C GLY A 210 15.62 -8.86 -9.18
N GLY A 211 15.07 -7.75 -9.70
CA GLY A 211 13.93 -7.75 -10.62
C GLY A 211 14.21 -8.46 -11.95
N LEU A 212 15.45 -8.40 -12.46
CA LEU A 212 15.84 -9.11 -13.69
C LEU A 212 15.89 -10.65 -13.49
N ASN A 213 16.02 -11.12 -12.26
CA ASN A 213 16.06 -12.54 -11.92
C ASN A 213 14.67 -13.09 -11.52
N THR A 214 13.59 -12.41 -11.82
CA THR A 214 12.22 -12.93 -11.64
C THR A 214 11.87 -13.89 -12.78
N GLY A 215 10.82 -14.70 -12.58
CA GLY A 215 10.31 -15.58 -13.66
C GLY A 215 9.87 -14.81 -14.92
N MET A 216 9.49 -13.53 -14.79
CA MET A 216 9.18 -12.65 -15.91
C MET A 216 10.40 -11.92 -16.50
N GLY A 217 11.59 -12.06 -15.94
CA GLY A 217 12.83 -11.45 -16.42
C GLY A 217 12.89 -9.92 -16.31
N ARG A 218 12.04 -9.32 -15.47
CA ARG A 218 12.00 -7.87 -15.25
C ARG A 218 11.37 -7.52 -13.91
N PRO A 219 11.70 -6.36 -13.34
CA PRO A 219 10.92 -5.84 -12.22
C PRO A 219 9.49 -5.49 -12.66
N GLY A 220 8.55 -5.54 -11.73
CA GLY A 220 7.21 -5.01 -11.93
C GLY A 220 7.20 -3.48 -11.94
N THR A 221 6.07 -2.91 -12.32
CA THR A 221 5.84 -1.47 -12.32
C THR A 221 4.83 -1.07 -11.23
N PRO A 222 4.88 0.17 -10.73
CA PRO A 222 3.85 0.71 -9.85
C PRO A 222 2.43 0.57 -10.40
N ASP A 223 2.25 0.72 -11.72
CA ASP A 223 0.95 0.61 -12.37
C ASP A 223 0.41 -0.84 -12.36
N GLU A 224 1.27 -1.85 -12.42
CA GLU A 224 0.84 -3.24 -12.30
C GLU A 224 0.30 -3.53 -10.89
N VAL A 225 0.96 -3.04 -9.85
CA VAL A 225 0.46 -3.12 -8.46
C VAL A 225 -0.84 -2.33 -8.30
N ALA A 226 -0.89 -1.11 -8.83
CA ALA A 226 -2.05 -0.24 -8.77
C ALA A 226 -3.31 -0.87 -9.41
N ARG A 227 -3.15 -1.59 -10.53
CA ARG A 227 -4.28 -2.30 -11.18
C ARG A 227 -4.82 -3.44 -10.32
N LEU A 228 -3.97 -4.16 -9.59
CA LEU A 228 -4.42 -5.16 -8.62
C LEU A 228 -5.16 -4.51 -7.46
N ILE A 229 -4.63 -3.41 -6.90
CA ILE A 229 -5.30 -2.66 -5.84
C ILE A 229 -6.66 -2.14 -6.33
N ARG A 230 -6.73 -1.61 -7.55
CA ARG A 230 -7.97 -1.12 -8.17
C ARG A 230 -9.03 -2.24 -8.33
N PHE A 231 -8.61 -3.44 -8.74
CA PHE A 231 -9.50 -4.60 -8.79
C PHE A 231 -10.04 -4.94 -7.40
N LEU A 232 -9.18 -4.99 -6.38
CA LEU A 232 -9.60 -5.27 -5.00
C LEU A 232 -10.46 -4.17 -4.39
N ALA A 233 -10.38 -2.95 -4.91
CA ALA A 233 -11.22 -1.81 -4.53
C ALA A 233 -12.61 -1.82 -5.18
N SER A 234 -12.84 -2.66 -6.17
CA SER A 234 -14.11 -2.78 -6.88
C SER A 234 -15.04 -3.85 -6.29
N ASP A 235 -16.29 -3.85 -6.72
CA ASP A 235 -17.26 -4.88 -6.33
C ASP A 235 -17.03 -6.21 -7.06
N ASP A 236 -16.21 -6.24 -8.12
CA ASP A 236 -15.79 -7.48 -8.80
C ASP A 236 -15.00 -8.43 -7.86
N SER A 237 -14.42 -7.88 -6.77
CA SER A 237 -13.72 -8.64 -5.73
C SER A 237 -14.55 -8.84 -4.45
N SER A 238 -15.86 -8.66 -4.48
CA SER A 238 -16.72 -8.63 -3.28
C SER A 238 -16.70 -9.91 -2.43
N TYR A 239 -16.26 -11.03 -2.99
CA TYR A 239 -16.12 -12.31 -2.25
C TYR A 239 -14.65 -12.66 -1.90
N ILE A 240 -13.72 -11.72 -2.15
CA ILE A 240 -12.30 -11.87 -1.80
C ILE A 240 -12.04 -11.06 -0.53
N THR A 241 -11.77 -11.73 0.59
CA THR A 241 -11.42 -11.08 1.86
C THR A 241 -10.44 -11.93 2.67
N GLY A 242 -9.59 -11.31 3.48
CA GLY A 242 -8.57 -11.95 4.29
C GLY A 242 -7.39 -12.52 3.50
N GLN A 243 -7.26 -12.21 2.21
CA GLN A 243 -6.26 -12.81 1.34
C GLN A 243 -4.98 -11.97 1.27
N LEU A 244 -3.85 -12.67 1.08
CA LEU A 244 -2.58 -12.11 0.63
C LEU A 244 -2.41 -12.47 -0.84
N ILE A 245 -2.43 -11.46 -1.72
CA ILE A 245 -2.29 -11.69 -3.16
C ILE A 245 -0.89 -11.23 -3.61
N VAL A 246 -0.11 -12.19 -4.10
CA VAL A 246 1.26 -11.95 -4.56
C VAL A 246 1.25 -11.34 -5.96
N ILE A 247 2.14 -10.35 -6.17
CA ILE A 247 2.40 -9.72 -7.45
C ILE A 247 3.91 -9.47 -7.58
N ASP A 248 4.64 -10.47 -8.02
CA ASP A 248 6.10 -10.51 -7.94
C ASP A 248 6.79 -11.06 -9.22
N GLY A 249 6.05 -11.26 -10.30
CA GLY A 249 6.59 -11.80 -11.55
C GLY A 249 7.10 -13.24 -11.43
N GLY A 250 6.59 -14.01 -10.44
CA GLY A 250 7.00 -15.39 -10.19
C GLY A 250 8.30 -15.52 -9.39
N ASN A 251 8.77 -14.44 -8.75
CA ASN A 251 10.05 -14.45 -8.01
C ASN A 251 10.08 -15.49 -6.89
N ILE A 252 9.04 -15.57 -6.06
CA ILE A 252 9.07 -16.44 -4.86
C ILE A 252 8.90 -17.93 -5.18
N ILE A 253 8.37 -18.29 -6.34
CA ILE A 253 8.12 -19.69 -6.72
C ILE A 253 9.30 -20.34 -7.44
N GLN A 254 10.37 -19.59 -7.70
CA GLN A 254 11.58 -20.10 -8.30
C GLN A 254 12.45 -20.83 -7.26
N GLU A 255 12.94 -22.00 -7.60
CA GLU A 255 13.97 -22.70 -6.82
C GLU A 255 15.35 -22.00 -6.98
N TYR A 256 15.70 -21.67 -8.21
CA TYR A 256 16.93 -20.93 -8.54
C TYR A 256 16.61 -19.44 -8.78
N LYS A 257 17.38 -18.57 -8.12
CA LYS A 257 17.21 -17.10 -8.20
C LYS A 257 18.45 -16.35 -8.70
N GLY A 258 19.37 -17.06 -9.31
CA GLY A 258 20.56 -16.49 -9.97
C GLY A 258 20.29 -16.05 -11.40
N PRO A 259 21.33 -15.57 -12.10
CA PRO A 259 21.25 -15.25 -13.52
C PRO A 259 20.78 -16.45 -14.34
N SER A 260 19.82 -16.23 -15.24
CA SER A 260 19.19 -17.30 -16.05
C SER A 260 20.19 -18.05 -16.94
N GLU A 261 21.29 -17.39 -17.34
CA GLU A 261 22.34 -17.99 -18.16
C GLU A 261 23.10 -19.12 -17.45
N LEU A 262 23.00 -19.20 -16.11
CA LEU A 262 23.63 -20.25 -15.32
C LEU A 262 22.71 -21.45 -15.07
N TYR A 263 21.43 -21.35 -15.41
CA TYR A 263 20.44 -22.38 -15.13
C TYR A 263 20.10 -23.25 -16.35
N TYR A 264 20.15 -22.67 -17.57
CA TYR A 264 19.79 -23.34 -18.83
C TYR A 264 21.00 -23.50 -19.76
#